data_b561717487563883318ac7fa8400b482
#
_entry.id   b561717487563883318ac7fa8400b482
#
_cell.length_a   1.000
_cell.length_b   1.000
_cell.length_c   1.000
_cell.angle_alpha   90.00
_cell.angle_beta   90.00
_cell.angle_gamma   90.00
#
_symmetry.space_group_name_H-M   'P 1'
#
loop_
_entity.id
_entity.type
_entity.pdbx_description
1 polymer ?
#
loop_
_entity_poly.entity_id
_entity_poly.type
_entity_poly.pdbx_seq_one_letter_code
_entity_poly.pdbx_strand_id
1 'polypeptide(L)' 'MKYKYFLTLDGAMQAIARENAIQCAKKEFYNITLRKTKSGNFAVIIGG' A
#
# COMPACT_ATOMS: atom_id res chain seq x y z
N MET A 1 4.47 -0.79 -11.15
CA MET A 1 4.65 -1.13 -9.72
C MET A 1 5.10 0.11 -8.97
N LYS A 2 4.41 0.44 -7.89
CA LYS A 2 4.74 1.61 -7.07
C LYS A 2 5.10 1.17 -5.67
N TYR A 3 6.11 1.83 -5.08
CA TYR A 3 6.52 1.60 -3.70
C TYR A 3 6.27 2.87 -2.90
N LYS A 4 5.59 2.72 -1.75
CA LYS A 4 5.39 3.80 -0.81
C LYS A 4 5.89 3.36 0.55
N TYR A 5 6.60 4.24 1.24
CA TYR A 5 7.20 3.93 2.54
C TYR A 5 6.55 4.76 3.63
N PHE A 6 6.27 4.12 4.77
CA PHE A 6 5.61 4.76 5.90
C PHE A 6 6.37 4.43 7.18
N LEU A 7 6.38 5.37 8.10
CA LEU A 7 7.06 5.19 9.39
C LEU A 7 6.22 4.35 10.36
N THR A 8 4.91 4.30 10.17
CA THR A 8 4.00 3.59 11.07
C THR A 8 3.09 2.66 10.29
N LEU A 9 2.63 1.61 11.00
CA LEU A 9 1.68 0.68 10.42
C LEU A 9 0.35 1.37 10.09
N ASP A 10 -0.10 2.28 10.94
CA ASP A 10 -1.33 3.03 10.70
C ASP A 10 -1.28 3.80 9.38
N GLY A 11 -0.17 4.48 9.11
CA GLY A 11 -0.01 5.19 7.86
C GLY A 11 -0.08 4.27 6.66
N ALA A 12 0.59 3.10 6.75
CA ALA A 12 0.58 2.10 5.69
C ALA A 12 -0.84 1.56 5.46
N MET A 13 -1.57 1.26 6.53
CA MET A 13 -2.92 0.73 6.41
C MET A 13 -3.89 1.76 5.83
N GLN A 14 -3.75 3.02 6.18
CA GLN A 14 -4.56 4.09 5.59
C GLN A 14 -4.30 4.20 4.09
N ALA A 15 -3.05 4.08 3.68
CA ALA A 15 -2.71 4.10 2.25
C ALA A 15 -3.34 2.93 1.51
N ILE A 16 -3.33 1.73 2.11
CA ILE A 16 -3.95 0.55 1.54
C ILE A 16 -5.46 0.76 1.39
N ALA A 17 -6.11 1.32 2.41
CA ALA A 17 -7.54 1.59 2.37
C ALA A 17 -7.90 2.57 1.24
N ARG A 18 -7.09 3.61 1.05
CA ARG A 18 -7.29 4.56 -0.04
C ARG A 18 -7.14 3.90 -1.40
N GLU A 19 -6.12 3.06 -1.57
CA GLU A 19 -5.92 2.35 -2.83
C GLU A 19 -7.07 1.39 -3.12
N ASN A 20 -7.59 0.72 -2.10
CA ASN A 20 -8.74 -0.13 -2.26
C ASN A 20 -9.96 0.66 -2.75
N ALA A 21 -10.19 1.84 -2.18
CA ALA A 21 -11.28 2.70 -2.61
C ALA A 21 -11.11 3.16 -4.07
N ILE A 22 -9.88 3.50 -4.45
CA ILE A 22 -9.57 3.91 -5.83
C ILE A 22 -9.80 2.75 -6.80
N GLN A 23 -9.38 1.54 -6.44
CA GLN A 23 -9.61 0.35 -7.25
C GLN A 23 -11.10 0.12 -7.49
N CYS A 24 -11.89 0.21 -6.42
CA CYS A 24 -13.33 0.02 -6.51
C CYS A 24 -13.98 1.08 -7.40
N ALA A 25 -13.55 2.34 -7.28
CA ALA A 25 -14.10 3.42 -8.09
C ALA A 25 -13.78 3.27 -9.58
N LYS A 26 -12.57 2.83 -9.88
CA LYS A 26 -12.11 2.64 -11.26
C LYS A 26 -12.47 1.28 -11.83
N LYS A 27 -12.85 0.34 -10.98
CA LYS A 27 -13.06 -1.06 -11.35
C LYS A 27 -11.81 -1.70 -11.95
N GLU A 28 -10.64 -1.22 -11.54
CA GLU A 28 -9.35 -1.78 -11.91
C GLU A 28 -8.70 -2.33 -10.65
N PHE A 29 -8.37 -3.63 -10.66
CA PHE A 29 -7.82 -4.30 -9.50
C PHE A 29 -6.38 -4.73 -9.75
N TYR A 30 -5.53 -4.45 -8.78
CA TYR A 30 -4.11 -4.82 -8.83
C TYR A 30 -3.69 -5.23 -7.42
N ASN A 31 -2.54 -5.89 -7.34
CA ASN A 31 -2.05 -6.41 -6.07
C ASN A 31 -1.54 -5.28 -5.18
N ILE A 32 -1.84 -5.40 -3.89
CA ILE A 32 -1.31 -4.51 -2.87
C ILE A 32 -0.66 -5.39 -1.81
N THR A 33 0.62 -5.16 -1.56
CA THR A 33 1.40 -5.95 -0.59
C THR A 33 1.96 -5.03 0.47
N LEU A 34 1.87 -5.45 1.74
CA LEU A 34 2.47 -4.75 2.87
C LEU A 34 3.68 -5.53 3.34
N ARG A 35 4.83 -4.85 3.48
CA ARG A 35 6.05 -5.47 4.00
C ARG A 35 6.71 -4.56 5.01
N LYS A 36 7.38 -5.16 5.98
CA LYS A 36 8.20 -4.44 6.93
C LYS A 36 9.64 -4.43 6.41
N THR A 37 10.25 -3.25 6.37
CA THR A 37 11.62 -3.11 5.90
C THR A 37 12.61 -3.40 7.01
N LYS A 38 13.88 -3.61 6.65
CA LYS A 38 14.95 -3.86 7.62
C LYS A 38 15.16 -2.68 8.58
N SER A 39 14.87 -1.48 8.12
CA SER A 39 15.01 -0.27 8.94
C SER A 39 13.84 -0.06 9.89
N GLY A 40 12.82 -0.93 9.86
CA GLY A 40 11.65 -0.82 10.72
C GLY A 40 10.51 -0.02 10.13
N ASN A 41 10.65 0.44 8.90
CA ASN A 41 9.57 1.12 8.19
C ASN A 41 8.63 0.10 7.54
N PHE A 42 7.53 0.60 7.00
CA PHE A 42 6.56 -0.23 6.28
C PHE A 42 6.53 0.17 4.83
N ALA A 43 6.56 -0.81 3.95
CA ALA A 43 6.50 -0.60 2.51
C ALA A 43 5.16 -1.12 1.98
N VAL A 44 4.45 -0.29 1.25
CA VAL A 44 3.24 -0.68 0.53
C VAL A 44 3.60 -0.76 -0.94
N ILE A 45 3.46 -1.94 -1.52
CA ILE A 45 3.81 -2.22 -2.91
C ILE A 45 2.52 -2.35 -3.70
N ILE A 46 2.33 -1.52 -4.69
CA ILE A 46 1.11 -1.43 -5.49
C ILE A 46 1.42 -1.83 -6.93
N GLY A 47 0.61 -2.73 -7.44
CA GLY A 47 0.78 -3.26 -8.78
C GLY A 47 1.52 -4.58 -8.77
N GLY A 48 1.69 -5.13 -9.92
CA GLY A 48 2.33 -6.43 -9.99
C GLY A 48 2.58 -6.86 -11.39
#